data_f198acf86ae071ead778b55b64a14602
#
_entry.id   f198acf86ae071ead778b55b64a14602
#
_cell.length_a   1.000
_cell.length_b   1.000
_cell.length_c   1.000
_cell.angle_alpha   90.00
_cell.angle_beta   90.00
_cell.angle_gamma   90.00
#
_symmetry.space_group_name_H-M   'P 1'
#
loop_
_entity.id
_entity.type
_entity.pdbx_description
1 polymer ?
#
loop_
_entity_poly.entity_id
_entity_poly.type
_entity_poly.pdbx_seq_one_letter_code
_entity_poly.pdbx_strand_id
1 'polypeptide(L)'
;MRALTYHGAHDVRVDTVPDPTIQDADDIVLRVTATAICGSDLHLYRGKIPTVEHGDIFGHEFMGIVEETGPGVTAVQKGDRVVIPFVIACGSCFFCNQDLYAACETTNTGRGAILNKKQIPPGAALFGFSHLYGGVPGARPNTCGSPRPTPVPS
;
A
#
# COMPACT_ATOMS: atom_id res chain seq x y z
N MET A 1 0.44 -17.38 -1.74
CA MET A 1 1.40 -16.94 -0.70
C MET A 1 0.74 -16.85 0.67
N ARG A 2 1.50 -16.62 1.77
CA ARG A 2 0.94 -16.42 3.11
C ARG A 2 0.83 -14.91 3.41
N ALA A 3 -0.31 -14.47 3.95
CA ALA A 3 -0.54 -13.08 4.33
C ALA A 3 -1.25 -12.99 5.69
N LEU A 4 -1.05 -11.87 6.40
CA LEU A 4 -1.77 -11.57 7.63
C LEU A 4 -3.10 -10.92 7.26
N THR A 5 -4.22 -11.59 7.53
CA THR A 5 -5.57 -11.17 7.14
C THR A 5 -6.44 -10.85 8.35
N TYR A 6 -7.31 -9.88 8.19
CA TYR A 6 -8.26 -9.46 9.21
C TYR A 6 -9.55 -10.29 9.13
N HIS A 7 -9.97 -10.89 10.24
CA HIS A 7 -11.21 -11.68 10.37
C HIS A 7 -12.23 -11.01 11.29
N GLY A 8 -11.84 -9.99 12.02
CA GLY A 8 -12.67 -9.26 12.95
C GLY A 8 -11.84 -8.63 14.07
N ALA A 9 -12.49 -7.86 14.94
CA ALA A 9 -11.81 -7.27 16.10
C ALA A 9 -11.17 -8.36 16.97
N HIS A 10 -9.89 -8.21 17.25
CA HIS A 10 -9.03 -9.17 17.98
C HIS A 10 -8.82 -10.52 17.27
N ASP A 11 -9.16 -10.59 15.96
CA ASP A 11 -8.95 -11.81 15.16
C ASP A 11 -8.22 -11.47 13.86
N VAL A 12 -6.92 -11.74 13.84
CA VAL A 12 -6.08 -11.69 12.64
C VAL A 12 -5.41 -13.05 12.47
N ARG A 13 -5.30 -13.51 11.22
CA ARG A 13 -4.82 -14.86 10.91
C ARG A 13 -3.80 -14.82 9.80
N VAL A 14 -2.99 -15.88 9.71
CA VAL A 14 -2.09 -16.07 8.58
C VAL A 14 -2.77 -17.01 7.60
N ASP A 15 -3.32 -16.44 6.54
CA ASP A 15 -4.04 -17.20 5.52
C ASP A 15 -3.20 -17.39 4.25
N THR A 16 -3.59 -18.39 3.47
CA THR A 16 -3.08 -18.58 2.11
C THR A 16 -3.93 -17.75 1.15
N VAL A 17 -3.29 -16.80 0.47
CA VAL A 17 -3.92 -15.94 -0.53
C VAL A 17 -3.25 -16.16 -1.90
N PRO A 18 -3.90 -15.79 -3.02
CA PRO A 18 -3.29 -15.87 -4.34
C PRO A 18 -1.92 -15.20 -4.40
N ASP A 19 -1.02 -15.80 -5.17
CA ASP A 19 0.26 -15.14 -5.45
C ASP A 19 0.04 -13.89 -6.30
N PRO A 20 0.88 -12.88 -6.12
CA PRO A 20 0.82 -11.64 -6.85
C PRO A 20 1.28 -11.82 -8.31
N THR A 21 0.73 -10.99 -9.19
CA THR A 21 1.14 -10.89 -10.59
C THR A 21 1.14 -9.43 -11.02
N ILE A 22 1.97 -9.06 -11.98
CA ILE A 22 1.95 -7.73 -12.60
C ILE A 22 0.56 -7.53 -13.24
N GLN A 23 -0.13 -6.47 -12.87
CA GLN A 23 -1.43 -6.08 -13.39
C GLN A 23 -1.30 -4.85 -14.30
N ASP A 24 -0.53 -3.86 -13.86
CA ASP A 24 -0.31 -2.60 -14.55
C ASP A 24 1.16 -2.45 -14.97
N ALA A 25 1.41 -1.55 -15.92
CA ALA A 25 2.74 -1.36 -16.48
C ALA A 25 3.78 -0.85 -15.45
N ASP A 26 3.35 -0.18 -14.41
CA ASP A 26 4.18 0.40 -13.33
C ASP A 26 4.20 -0.44 -12.05
N ASP A 27 3.68 -1.66 -12.10
CA ASP A 27 3.73 -2.58 -10.97
C ASP A 27 5.12 -3.18 -10.75
N ILE A 28 5.40 -3.51 -9.48
CA ILE A 28 6.54 -4.34 -9.10
C ILE A 28 6.08 -5.50 -8.21
N VAL A 29 6.69 -6.65 -8.36
CA VAL A 29 6.53 -7.80 -7.44
C VAL A 29 7.73 -7.85 -6.51
N LEU A 30 7.47 -7.89 -5.21
CA LEU A 30 8.50 -7.95 -4.17
C LEU A 30 8.49 -9.28 -3.44
N ARG A 31 9.66 -9.81 -3.19
CA ARG A 31 9.86 -10.80 -2.14
C ARG A 31 10.15 -10.06 -0.83
N VAL A 32 9.14 -9.94 0.02
CA VAL A 32 9.25 -9.26 1.31
C VAL A 32 10.30 -9.96 2.19
N THR A 33 11.25 -9.19 2.72
CA THR A 33 12.34 -9.68 3.57
C THR A 33 12.24 -9.21 5.01
N ALA A 34 11.56 -8.09 5.24
CA ALA A 34 11.26 -7.58 6.58
C ALA A 34 9.98 -6.75 6.55
N THR A 35 9.28 -6.75 7.67
CA THR A 35 8.11 -5.90 7.93
C THR A 35 8.14 -5.46 9.38
N ALA A 36 7.50 -4.34 9.68
CA ALA A 36 7.32 -3.85 11.04
C ALA A 36 5.84 -3.89 11.44
N ILE A 37 5.59 -3.87 12.74
CA ILE A 37 4.26 -3.69 13.32
C ILE A 37 4.24 -2.29 13.94
N CYS A 38 3.39 -1.43 13.42
CA CYS A 38 3.19 -0.08 13.88
C CYS A 38 2.10 -0.01 14.97
N GLY A 39 2.09 1.05 15.75
CA GLY A 39 1.00 1.30 16.70
C GLY A 39 -0.37 1.43 16.04
N SER A 40 -0.44 1.85 14.79
CA SER A 40 -1.70 1.92 14.02
C SER A 40 -2.29 0.53 13.72
N ASP A 41 -1.47 -0.50 13.51
CA ASP A 41 -1.94 -1.88 13.33
C ASP A 41 -2.74 -2.37 14.55
N LEU A 42 -2.37 -1.91 15.75
CA LEU A 42 -3.11 -2.23 16.98
C LEU A 42 -4.50 -1.59 17.01
N HIS A 43 -4.70 -0.45 16.34
CA HIS A 43 -6.04 0.13 16.19
C HIS A 43 -6.90 -0.66 15.22
N LEU A 44 -6.32 -1.14 14.11
CA LEU A 44 -6.98 -2.05 13.17
C LEU A 44 -7.36 -3.36 13.89
N TYR A 45 -6.40 -4.01 14.54
CA TYR A 45 -6.60 -5.25 15.31
C TYR A 45 -7.71 -5.14 16.35
N ARG A 46 -7.79 -4.00 17.07
CA ARG A 46 -8.80 -3.75 18.09
C ARG A 46 -10.17 -3.35 17.55
N GLY A 47 -10.35 -3.31 16.23
CA GLY A 47 -11.60 -2.89 15.58
C GLY A 47 -11.96 -1.42 15.81
N LYS A 48 -10.97 -0.56 16.10
CA LYS A 48 -11.20 0.88 16.30
C LYS A 48 -11.35 1.65 15.00
N ILE A 49 -11.04 1.06 13.88
CA ILE A 49 -11.16 1.63 12.54
C ILE A 49 -12.31 0.92 11.82
N PRO A 50 -13.49 1.54 11.73
CA PRO A 50 -14.70 0.87 11.25
C PRO A 50 -14.70 0.56 9.75
N THR A 51 -13.74 1.07 9.01
CA THR A 51 -13.60 0.89 7.56
C THR A 51 -12.61 -0.24 7.19
N VAL A 52 -12.24 -1.07 8.15
CA VAL A 52 -11.52 -2.34 7.90
C VAL A 52 -12.53 -3.44 7.65
N GLU A 53 -12.32 -4.23 6.63
CA GLU A 53 -13.24 -5.28 6.20
C GLU A 53 -12.62 -6.68 6.38
N HIS A 54 -13.47 -7.68 6.48
CA HIS A 54 -13.04 -9.08 6.55
C HIS A 54 -12.25 -9.45 5.30
N GLY A 55 -11.07 -10.04 5.48
CA GLY A 55 -10.16 -10.42 4.39
C GLY A 55 -9.12 -9.37 4.04
N ASP A 56 -9.18 -8.17 4.63
CA ASP A 56 -8.14 -7.15 4.43
C ASP A 56 -6.76 -7.68 4.85
N ILE A 57 -5.76 -7.45 4.01
CA ILE A 57 -4.38 -7.84 4.26
C ILE A 57 -3.65 -6.68 4.93
N PHE A 58 -3.16 -6.93 6.14
CA PHE A 58 -2.42 -5.95 6.94
C PHE A 58 -0.93 -5.88 6.59
N GLY A 59 -0.31 -4.79 7.00
CA GLY A 59 1.11 -4.52 6.85
C GLY A 59 1.38 -3.36 5.89
N HIS A 60 1.79 -2.23 6.42
CA HIS A 60 2.04 -0.99 5.67
C HIS A 60 3.49 -0.50 5.81
N GLU A 61 4.35 -1.23 6.51
CA GLU A 61 5.77 -0.93 6.71
C GLU A 61 6.59 -2.15 6.33
N PHE A 62 7.01 -2.25 5.07
CA PHE A 62 7.74 -3.41 4.57
C PHE A 62 8.86 -3.05 3.62
N MET A 63 9.82 -3.97 3.52
CA MET A 63 10.91 -3.93 2.56
C MET A 63 11.10 -5.29 1.89
N GLY A 64 11.73 -5.29 0.75
CA GLY A 64 11.96 -6.54 0.01
C GLY A 64 12.97 -6.40 -1.11
N ILE A 65 13.09 -7.49 -1.84
CA ILE A 65 13.86 -7.58 -3.08
C ILE A 65 12.88 -7.59 -4.24
N VAL A 66 13.12 -6.78 -5.24
CA VAL A 66 12.33 -6.74 -6.48
C VAL A 66 12.54 -8.06 -7.23
N GLU A 67 11.47 -8.80 -7.48
CA GLU A 67 11.49 -10.05 -8.23
C GLU A 67 11.02 -9.88 -9.67
N GLU A 68 10.08 -8.97 -9.89
CA GLU A 68 9.53 -8.69 -11.21
C GLU A 68 9.14 -7.22 -11.31
N THR A 69 9.23 -6.64 -12.50
CA THR A 69 8.80 -5.27 -12.81
C THR A 69 7.94 -5.24 -14.05
N GLY A 70 6.89 -4.42 -14.03
CA GLY A 70 6.13 -4.08 -15.21
C GLY A 70 6.96 -3.27 -16.22
N PRO A 71 6.54 -3.22 -17.48
CA PRO A 71 7.31 -2.59 -18.57
C PRO A 71 7.46 -1.06 -18.44
N GLY A 72 6.65 -0.40 -17.63
CA GLY A 72 6.72 1.04 -17.36
C GLY A 72 7.64 1.40 -16.20
N VAL A 73 8.11 0.43 -15.43
CA VAL A 73 8.98 0.67 -14.27
C VAL A 73 10.39 1.02 -14.72
N THR A 74 10.85 2.22 -14.35
CA THR A 74 12.20 2.71 -14.71
C THR A 74 13.06 3.05 -13.48
N ALA A 75 12.45 3.14 -12.29
CA ALA A 75 13.13 3.60 -11.07
C ALA A 75 13.90 2.47 -10.35
N VAL A 76 13.52 1.23 -10.59
CA VAL A 76 14.11 0.05 -9.96
C VAL A 76 14.16 -1.10 -10.95
N GLN A 77 14.98 -2.10 -10.64
CA GLN A 77 15.13 -3.31 -11.45
C GLN A 77 15.10 -4.57 -10.58
N LYS A 78 14.91 -5.72 -11.22
CA LYS A 78 14.97 -7.03 -10.54
C LYS A 78 16.29 -7.19 -9.78
N GLY A 79 16.19 -7.58 -8.51
CA GLY A 79 17.31 -7.75 -7.60
C GLY A 79 17.53 -6.57 -6.66
N ASP A 80 16.96 -5.42 -6.93
CA ASP A 80 17.10 -4.25 -6.06
C ASP A 80 16.43 -4.48 -4.70
N ARG A 81 17.10 -3.98 -3.65
CA ARG A 81 16.51 -3.92 -2.31
C ARG A 81 15.80 -2.59 -2.13
N VAL A 82 14.54 -2.63 -1.78
CA VAL A 82 13.70 -1.43 -1.67
C VAL A 82 12.89 -1.42 -0.38
N VAL A 83 12.65 -0.23 0.15
CA VAL A 83 11.65 0.05 1.20
C VAL A 83 10.42 0.63 0.51
N ILE A 84 9.25 0.12 0.87
CA ILE A 84 7.99 0.63 0.34
C ILE A 84 7.37 1.57 1.36
N PRO A 85 7.20 2.86 1.03
CA PRO A 85 6.48 3.79 1.88
C PRO A 85 5.00 3.39 1.96
N PHE A 86 4.38 3.60 3.11
CA PHE A 86 2.96 3.26 3.30
C PHE A 86 2.01 4.12 2.45
N VAL A 87 2.44 5.31 2.03
CA VAL A 87 1.68 6.21 1.15
C VAL A 87 1.83 5.79 -0.31
N ILE A 88 0.71 5.65 -1.00
CA ILE A 88 0.67 5.36 -2.43
C ILE A 88 0.54 6.68 -3.19
N ALA A 89 1.54 7.03 -3.98
CA ALA A 89 1.59 8.29 -4.73
C ALA A 89 1.90 8.05 -6.20
N CYS A 90 1.24 8.78 -7.11
CA CYS A 90 1.43 8.61 -8.55
C CYS A 90 2.74 9.21 -9.09
N GLY A 91 3.42 10.07 -8.33
CA GLY A 91 4.68 10.70 -8.72
C GLY A 91 4.58 11.84 -9.75
N SER A 92 3.39 12.13 -10.30
CA SER A 92 3.23 13.06 -11.44
C SER A 92 2.15 14.13 -11.27
N CYS A 93 1.24 14.00 -10.29
CA CYS A 93 0.20 15.01 -10.06
C CYS A 93 0.77 16.30 -9.45
N PHE A 94 -0.06 17.34 -9.35
CA PHE A 94 0.34 18.64 -8.80
C PHE A 94 1.06 18.50 -7.44
N PHE A 95 0.50 17.75 -6.50
CA PHE A 95 1.10 17.58 -5.17
C PHE A 95 2.39 16.76 -5.20
N CYS A 96 2.43 15.69 -6.00
CA CYS A 96 3.64 14.87 -6.11
C CYS A 96 4.82 15.63 -6.70
N ASN A 97 4.57 16.56 -7.65
CA ASN A 97 5.60 17.41 -8.21
C ASN A 97 6.16 18.45 -7.23
N GLN A 98 5.54 18.58 -6.06
CA GLN A 98 5.98 19.44 -4.95
C GLN A 98 6.43 18.62 -3.73
N ASP A 99 6.73 17.33 -3.90
CA ASP A 99 7.12 16.39 -2.85
C ASP A 99 6.06 16.20 -1.73
N LEU A 100 4.82 16.57 -1.99
CA LEU A 100 3.68 16.43 -1.07
C LEU A 100 2.94 15.11 -1.34
N TYR A 101 3.62 13.99 -1.29
CA TYR A 101 3.11 12.67 -1.69
C TYR A 101 1.87 12.23 -0.89
N ALA A 102 1.79 12.58 0.40
CA ALA A 102 0.63 12.28 1.24
C ALA A 102 -0.66 12.99 0.80
N ALA A 103 -0.54 14.01 -0.04
CA ALA A 103 -1.66 14.72 -0.65
C ALA A 103 -1.94 14.30 -2.10
N CYS A 104 -1.38 13.18 -2.57
CA CYS A 104 -1.56 12.71 -3.94
C CYS A 104 -3.05 12.66 -4.30
N GLU A 105 -3.43 13.45 -5.29
CA GLU A 105 -4.82 13.54 -5.72
C GLU A 105 -5.26 12.38 -6.62
N THR A 106 -4.32 11.71 -7.29
CA THR A 106 -4.59 10.58 -8.17
C THR A 106 -5.02 9.34 -7.39
N THR A 107 -4.34 9.06 -6.27
CA THR A 107 -4.64 7.92 -5.42
C THR A 107 -5.63 8.23 -4.31
N ASN A 108 -6.02 9.50 -4.15
CA ASN A 108 -7.02 9.92 -3.18
C ASN A 108 -8.41 9.40 -3.57
N THR A 109 -8.89 8.38 -2.89
CA THR A 109 -10.17 7.70 -3.16
C THR A 109 -11.39 8.58 -2.93
N GLY A 110 -11.21 9.71 -2.30
CA GLY A 110 -12.30 10.63 -2.00
C GLY A 110 -12.36 11.88 -2.86
N ARG A 111 -11.58 11.95 -3.91
CA ARG A 111 -11.65 13.09 -4.85
C ARG A 111 -13.09 13.35 -5.33
N GLY A 112 -13.88 12.29 -5.58
CA GLY A 112 -15.30 12.41 -5.92
C GLY A 112 -16.19 12.89 -4.77
N ALA A 113 -15.84 12.61 -3.53
CA ALA A 113 -16.60 13.02 -2.34
C ALA A 113 -16.43 14.51 -2.01
N ILE A 114 -15.27 15.09 -2.31
CA ILE A 114 -15.01 16.54 -2.17
C ILE A 114 -15.95 17.33 -3.08
N LEU A 115 -16.12 16.89 -4.33
CA LEU A 115 -17.01 17.53 -5.29
C LEU A 115 -18.50 17.46 -4.85
N ASN A 116 -18.86 16.45 -4.07
CA ASN A 116 -20.23 16.21 -3.60
C ASN A 116 -20.47 16.70 -2.16
N LYS A 117 -19.57 17.49 -1.57
CA LYS A 117 -19.65 18.00 -0.17
C LYS A 117 -19.81 16.90 0.90
N LYS A 118 -19.49 15.65 0.58
CA LYS A 118 -19.39 14.55 1.55
C LYS A 118 -17.96 14.52 2.12
N GLN A 119 -17.85 13.99 3.33
CA GLN A 119 -16.64 13.94 4.16
C GLN A 119 -15.34 13.82 3.34
N ILE A 120 -14.41 14.74 3.59
CA ILE A 120 -13.12 14.80 2.89
C ILE A 120 -12.30 13.60 3.32
N PRO A 121 -11.91 12.69 2.42
CA PRO A 121 -10.94 11.67 2.74
C PRO A 121 -9.57 12.33 2.97
N PRO A 122 -8.80 11.78 3.86
CA PRO A 122 -7.66 12.47 4.45
C PRO A 122 -6.39 12.51 3.60
N GLY A 123 -6.41 12.11 2.33
CA GLY A 123 -5.22 12.19 1.48
C GLY A 123 -5.04 11.01 0.53
N ALA A 124 -3.80 10.71 0.18
CA ALA A 124 -3.42 9.60 -0.69
C ALA A 124 -3.85 8.23 -0.16
N ALA A 125 -3.98 7.24 -1.03
CA ALA A 125 -4.22 5.86 -0.62
C ALA A 125 -3.06 5.31 0.22
N LEU A 126 -3.35 4.32 1.07
CA LEU A 126 -2.38 3.66 1.94
C LEU A 126 -2.38 2.16 1.72
N PHE A 127 -1.20 1.54 1.79
CA PHE A 127 -1.08 0.10 1.85
C PHE A 127 -1.56 -0.45 3.20
N GLY A 128 -2.23 -1.62 3.19
CA GLY A 128 -2.51 -2.43 4.36
C GLY A 128 -3.18 -1.72 5.52
N PHE A 129 -4.05 -0.76 5.22
CA PHE A 129 -4.69 0.04 6.25
C PHE A 129 -6.20 -0.15 6.26
N SER A 130 -6.99 0.69 5.57
CA SER A 130 -8.45 0.58 5.60
C SER A 130 -9.08 1.10 4.32
N HIS A 131 -10.36 0.76 4.10
CA HIS A 131 -11.11 1.21 2.91
C HIS A 131 -11.32 2.73 2.85
N LEU A 132 -11.20 3.44 3.97
CA LEU A 132 -11.17 4.90 3.97
C LEU A 132 -9.98 5.45 3.15
N TYR A 133 -8.88 4.71 3.10
CA TYR A 133 -7.66 5.04 2.36
C TYR A 133 -7.45 4.14 1.15
N GLY A 134 -8.51 3.57 0.59
CA GLY A 134 -8.49 2.83 -0.67
C GLY A 134 -8.59 1.32 -0.55
N GLY A 135 -8.48 0.73 0.64
CA GLY A 135 -8.52 -0.71 0.82
C GLY A 135 -7.42 -1.46 0.07
N VAL A 136 -6.29 -0.78 -0.18
CA VAL A 136 -5.17 -1.40 -0.88
C VAL A 136 -4.52 -2.43 0.04
N PRO A 137 -4.35 -3.67 -0.41
CA PRO A 137 -3.73 -4.71 0.40
C PRO A 137 -2.35 -4.31 0.91
N GLY A 138 -2.04 -4.70 2.16
CA GLY A 138 -0.73 -4.47 2.77
C GLY A 138 0.36 -5.34 2.19
N ALA A 139 1.45 -5.58 2.91
CA ALA A 139 2.65 -6.33 2.51
C ALA A 139 2.34 -7.57 1.64
N ARG A 140 1.60 -7.30 0.60
CA ARG A 140 1.28 -8.18 -0.51
C ARG A 140 2.38 -7.93 -1.51
N PRO A 141 3.08 -8.94 -2.01
CA PRO A 141 4.10 -8.74 -3.00
C PRO A 141 3.53 -8.32 -4.39
N ASN A 142 2.46 -7.54 -4.42
CA ASN A 142 1.98 -6.77 -5.55
C ASN A 142 1.56 -5.42 -5.04
N THR A 143 2.39 -4.46 -5.23
CA THR A 143 1.96 -3.10 -5.03
C THR A 143 1.89 -2.43 -6.38
N CYS A 144 0.69 -2.36 -6.91
CA CYS A 144 0.35 -1.48 -8.00
C CYS A 144 0.48 -0.03 -7.56
N GLY A 145 1.05 0.78 -8.39
CA GLY A 145 1.10 2.22 -8.22
C GLY A 145 2.41 2.69 -7.65
N SER A 146 3.13 3.37 -8.48
CA SER A 146 4.43 3.98 -8.28
C SER A 146 4.52 4.91 -7.05
N PRO A 147 4.84 4.43 -5.85
CA PRO A 147 5.72 5.21 -5.04
C PRO A 147 7.11 5.02 -5.63
N ARG A 148 7.88 6.08 -5.81
CA ARG A 148 9.30 5.91 -6.13
C ARG A 148 9.92 5.13 -4.97
N PRO A 149 10.24 3.84 -5.12
CA PRO A 149 10.91 3.11 -4.05
C PRO A 149 12.24 3.80 -3.81
N THR A 150 12.54 4.09 -2.57
CA THR A 150 13.85 4.61 -2.19
C THR A 150 14.83 3.43 -2.13
N PRO A 151 15.87 3.40 -2.99
CA PRO A 151 16.92 2.41 -2.87
C PRO A 151 17.55 2.53 -1.49
N VAL A 152 17.74 1.40 -0.81
CA VAL A 152 18.53 1.38 0.43
C VAL A 152 20.00 1.29 0.00
N PRO A 153 20.87 2.20 0.44
CA PRO A 153 22.31 2.08 0.18
C PRO A 153 22.82 0.72 0.64
N SER A 154 23.70 0.12 -0.18
CA SER A 154 24.37 -1.15 0.10
C SER A 154 25.31 -1.05 1.30
#